data_88e3081f4c627c57c2e761ce69c977ad
#
_entry.id   88e3081f4c627c57c2e761ce69c977ad
#
_cell.length_a   1.000
_cell.length_b   1.000
_cell.length_c   1.000
_cell.angle_alpha   90.00
_cell.angle_beta   90.00
_cell.angle_gamma   90.00
#
_symmetry.space_group_name_H-M   'P 1'
#
loop_
_entity.id
_entity.type
_entity.pdbx_description
1 polymer ?
#
loop_
_entity_poly.entity_id
_entity_poly.type
_entity_poly.pdbx_seq_one_letter_code
_entity_poly.pdbx_strand_id
1 'polypeptide(L)'
;MCIRDRPKTFRDVINYCTRNHSWLTFGCDLALGSPTDRTMTPHEMLFLPEYLKEAVASAVIVSDDGSTRPLVRQTHVLESEPEEAPTEWCTPLLCEIILWLVVSILTVWESKRHIHLWGLDCLLFLIAGLSGCVLFFLGFISEHPCTWPNWTMLWLHPLQLLVIPFSIVKKARIAGYYYHFINFAAIMLMLVSWYFLPQHFNTAFI
;
A
#
# COMPACT_ATOMS: atom_id res chain seq x y z
N MET A 1 17.91 -4.32 16.16
CA MET A 1 16.60 -4.56 16.80
C MET A 1 16.19 -5.98 16.45
N CYS A 2 16.21 -6.87 17.42
CA CYS A 2 15.90 -8.28 17.16
C CYS A 2 14.46 -8.42 16.69
N ILE A 3 14.30 -9.00 15.52
CA ILE A 3 13.01 -9.31 14.87
C ILE A 3 12.14 -10.26 15.72
N ARG A 4 12.70 -10.80 16.79
CA ARG A 4 12.24 -11.96 17.57
C ARG A 4 11.04 -11.72 18.50
N ASP A 5 10.70 -10.48 18.86
CA ASP A 5 9.90 -10.24 20.06
C ASP A 5 8.51 -9.61 19.88
N ARG A 6 8.00 -9.47 18.64
CA ARG A 6 6.63 -9.01 18.39
C ARG A 6 5.93 -9.88 17.37
N PRO A 7 4.63 -10.16 17.55
CA PRO A 7 3.84 -10.76 16.51
C PRO A 7 3.86 -9.81 15.28
N LYS A 8 4.38 -10.30 14.17
CA LYS A 8 4.55 -9.51 12.95
C LYS A 8 3.48 -9.89 11.96
N THR A 9 2.97 -8.88 11.29
CA THR A 9 2.10 -9.05 10.14
C THR A 9 2.94 -9.27 8.89
N PHE A 10 2.34 -9.78 7.83
CA PHE A 10 3.01 -9.87 6.53
C PHE A 10 3.40 -8.47 6.04
N ARG A 11 2.54 -7.47 6.27
CA ARG A 11 2.84 -6.07 5.90
C ARG A 11 4.07 -5.52 6.62
N ASP A 12 4.19 -5.75 7.94
CA ASP A 12 5.37 -5.31 8.70
C ASP A 12 6.67 -5.85 8.11
N VAL A 13 6.64 -7.10 7.67
CA VAL A 13 7.80 -7.76 7.07
C VAL A 13 8.11 -7.18 5.69
N ILE A 14 7.10 -6.99 4.85
CA ILE A 14 7.27 -6.39 3.53
C ILE A 14 7.85 -4.98 3.69
N ASN A 15 7.28 -4.16 4.59
CA ASN A 15 7.76 -2.81 4.85
C ASN A 15 9.18 -2.80 5.43
N TYR A 16 9.54 -3.80 6.23
CA TYR A 16 10.92 -3.95 6.67
C TYR A 16 11.87 -4.26 5.51
N CYS A 17 11.50 -5.14 4.59
CA CYS A 17 12.31 -5.49 3.43
C CYS A 17 12.44 -4.34 2.43
N THR A 18 11.39 -3.50 2.31
CA THR A 18 11.35 -2.39 1.35
C THR A 18 11.75 -1.03 1.95
N ARG A 19 12.13 -0.97 3.24
CA ARG A 19 12.35 0.27 4.01
C ARG A 19 13.36 1.25 3.39
N ASN A 20 14.28 0.75 2.56
CA ASN A 20 15.28 1.57 1.87
C ASN A 20 14.76 2.18 0.56
N HIS A 21 13.54 1.84 0.15
CA HIS A 21 12.91 2.28 -1.10
C HIS A 21 11.49 2.75 -0.80
N SER A 22 11.34 4.04 -0.47
CA SER A 22 10.07 4.58 0.02
C SER A 22 8.93 4.47 -0.99
N TRP A 23 9.21 4.61 -2.29
CA TRP A 23 8.23 4.41 -3.36
C TRP A 23 7.79 2.96 -3.53
N LEU A 24 8.71 2.01 -3.31
CA LEU A 24 8.36 0.59 -3.33
C LEU A 24 7.46 0.24 -2.13
N THR A 25 7.81 0.72 -0.94
CA THR A 25 6.97 0.57 0.27
C THR A 25 5.58 1.16 0.04
N PHE A 26 5.51 2.39 -0.50
CA PHE A 26 4.24 3.04 -0.85
C PHE A 26 3.41 2.22 -1.83
N GLY A 27 4.02 1.72 -2.91
CA GLY A 27 3.35 0.88 -3.90
C GLY A 27 2.84 -0.44 -3.33
N CYS A 28 3.63 -1.09 -2.46
CA CYS A 28 3.21 -2.30 -1.74
C CYS A 28 2.02 -2.01 -0.83
N ASP A 29 2.08 -0.94 -0.02
CA ASP A 29 1.01 -0.56 0.88
C ASP A 29 -0.29 -0.21 0.15
N LEU A 30 -0.17 0.38 -1.05
CA LEU A 30 -1.31 0.68 -1.91
C LEU A 30 -1.97 -0.58 -2.47
N ALA A 31 -1.17 -1.54 -2.94
CA ALA A 31 -1.63 -2.74 -3.61
C ALA A 31 -2.15 -3.82 -2.65
N LEU A 32 -1.56 -3.91 -1.44
CA LEU A 32 -1.85 -4.94 -0.48
C LEU A 32 -3.08 -4.59 0.37
N GLY A 33 -4.00 -5.53 0.45
CA GLY A 33 -5.22 -5.43 1.25
C GLY A 33 -5.04 -5.86 2.71
N SER A 34 -6.13 -5.83 3.47
CA SER A 34 -6.17 -6.19 4.88
C SER A 34 -5.72 -7.64 5.23
N PRO A 35 -5.75 -8.64 4.34
CA PRO A 35 -5.21 -9.96 4.68
C PRO A 35 -3.72 -9.95 5.04
N THR A 36 -2.95 -8.94 4.59
CA THR A 36 -1.53 -8.80 4.94
C THR A 36 -1.30 -8.24 6.34
N ASP A 37 -2.34 -7.70 6.97
CA ASP A 37 -2.28 -7.13 8.31
C ASP A 37 -2.56 -8.16 9.43
N ARG A 38 -2.83 -9.43 9.06
CA ARG A 38 -2.93 -10.51 10.03
C ARG A 38 -1.54 -10.93 10.54
N THR A 39 -1.51 -11.33 11.80
CA THR A 39 -0.30 -11.87 12.42
C THR A 39 0.08 -13.20 11.78
N MET A 40 1.36 -13.35 11.43
CA MET A 40 1.91 -14.58 10.89
C MET A 40 2.14 -15.62 11.99
N THR A 41 1.94 -16.88 11.63
CA THR A 41 2.40 -18.02 12.45
C THR A 41 3.92 -18.22 12.28
N PRO A 42 4.60 -18.86 13.22
CA PRO A 42 6.03 -19.20 13.08
C PRO A 42 6.35 -20.01 11.81
N HIS A 43 5.42 -20.85 11.37
CA HIS A 43 5.60 -21.64 10.14
C HIS A 43 5.51 -20.74 8.89
N GLU A 44 4.58 -19.81 8.87
CA GLU A 44 4.46 -18.84 7.77
C GLU A 44 5.67 -17.90 7.68
N MET A 45 6.36 -17.63 8.78
CA MET A 45 7.58 -16.80 8.77
C MET A 45 8.72 -17.46 7.99
N LEU A 46 8.69 -18.78 7.77
CA LEU A 46 9.76 -19.51 7.07
C LEU A 46 9.88 -19.16 5.57
N PHE A 47 8.92 -18.41 5.00
CA PHE A 47 9.09 -17.90 3.64
C PHE A 47 10.18 -16.83 3.54
N LEU A 48 10.57 -16.22 4.68
CA LEU A 48 11.66 -15.26 4.75
C LEU A 48 13.00 -15.98 4.89
N PRO A 49 14.00 -15.64 4.04
CA PRO A 49 15.29 -16.30 4.05
C PRO A 49 15.98 -16.28 5.41
N GLU A 50 15.88 -15.19 6.17
CA GLU A 50 16.50 -15.06 7.51
C GLU A 50 15.88 -16.05 8.51
N TYR A 51 14.55 -16.14 8.55
CA TYR A 51 13.87 -17.09 9.45
C TYR A 51 14.07 -18.53 9.02
N LEU A 52 14.07 -18.80 7.73
CA LEU A 52 14.38 -20.13 7.21
C LEU A 52 15.81 -20.53 7.57
N LYS A 53 16.79 -19.63 7.41
CA LYS A 53 18.18 -19.85 7.81
C LYS A 53 18.30 -20.18 9.31
N GLU A 54 17.63 -19.39 10.18
CA GLU A 54 17.63 -19.62 11.63
C GLU A 54 16.97 -20.97 11.98
N ALA A 55 15.84 -21.28 11.37
CA ALA A 55 15.13 -22.53 11.59
C ALA A 55 15.97 -23.74 11.18
N VAL A 56 16.61 -23.69 10.02
CA VAL A 56 17.50 -24.74 9.52
C VAL A 56 18.76 -24.86 10.40
N ALA A 57 19.34 -23.72 10.84
CA ALA A 57 20.52 -23.74 11.70
C ALA A 57 20.24 -24.34 13.08
N SER A 58 19.02 -24.19 13.61
CA SER A 58 18.59 -24.74 14.89
C SER A 58 18.01 -26.16 14.79
N ALA A 59 17.78 -26.66 13.59
CA ALA A 59 17.17 -27.97 13.39
C ALA A 59 18.11 -29.10 13.79
N VAL A 60 17.53 -30.16 14.37
CA VAL A 60 18.23 -31.38 14.76
C VAL A 60 17.67 -32.58 14.03
N ILE A 61 18.52 -33.52 13.68
CA ILE A 61 18.14 -34.81 13.15
C ILE A 61 18.05 -35.76 14.33
N VAL A 62 16.92 -36.43 14.49
CA VAL A 62 16.71 -37.52 15.46
C VAL A 62 16.84 -38.82 14.70
N SER A 63 17.80 -39.66 15.12
CA SER A 63 18.00 -41.01 14.57
C SER A 63 17.07 -42.02 15.24
N ASP A 64 16.88 -43.19 14.66
CA ASP A 64 15.98 -44.24 15.18
C ASP A 64 16.45 -44.79 16.54
N ASP A 65 17.74 -44.62 16.89
CA ASP A 65 18.32 -44.96 18.19
C ASP A 65 18.10 -43.91 19.27
N GLY A 66 17.37 -42.81 18.94
CA GLY A 66 17.14 -41.69 19.83
C GLY A 66 18.31 -40.68 19.95
N SER A 67 19.41 -40.90 19.24
CA SER A 67 20.51 -39.94 19.19
C SER A 67 20.11 -38.70 18.37
N THR A 68 20.60 -37.53 18.78
CA THR A 68 20.34 -36.27 18.11
C THR A 68 21.63 -35.65 17.60
N ARG A 69 21.59 -35.07 16.41
CA ARG A 69 22.69 -34.29 15.84
C ARG A 69 22.19 -33.05 15.14
N PRO A 70 22.97 -31.93 15.12
CA PRO A 70 22.60 -30.78 14.33
C PRO A 70 22.39 -31.11 12.82
N LEU A 71 21.37 -30.52 12.21
CA LEU A 71 21.15 -30.64 10.77
C LEU A 71 22.29 -29.96 10.00
N VAL A 72 22.66 -28.75 10.41
CA VAL A 72 23.73 -27.95 9.79
C VAL A 72 25.05 -28.29 10.46
N ARG A 73 25.98 -28.81 9.68
CA ARG A 73 27.33 -29.18 10.15
C ARG A 73 28.31 -28.02 10.05
N GLN A 74 28.17 -27.21 8.99
CA GLN A 74 29.03 -26.07 8.73
C GLN A 74 28.27 -25.00 7.94
N THR A 75 28.51 -23.73 8.24
CA THR A 75 27.93 -22.60 7.51
C THR A 75 29.07 -21.82 6.86
N HIS A 76 28.97 -21.60 5.55
CA HIS A 76 29.81 -20.69 4.81
C HIS A 76 29.03 -19.42 4.53
N VAL A 77 29.50 -18.32 5.04
CA VAL A 77 28.92 -17.00 4.77
C VAL A 77 29.66 -16.43 3.55
N LEU A 78 28.91 -16.21 2.48
CA LEU A 78 29.40 -15.42 1.35
C LEU A 78 29.09 -13.97 1.67
N GLU A 79 30.12 -13.17 1.87
CA GLU A 79 29.96 -11.73 2.06
C GLU A 79 29.49 -11.12 0.75
N SER A 80 28.36 -10.46 0.79
CA SER A 80 27.94 -9.50 -0.25
C SER A 80 28.25 -8.10 0.26
N GLU A 81 28.73 -7.24 -0.61
CA GLU A 81 28.84 -5.82 -0.26
C GLU A 81 27.47 -5.29 0.19
N PRO A 82 27.40 -4.55 1.28
CA PRO A 82 26.14 -3.95 1.72
C PRO A 82 25.65 -3.01 0.62
N GLU A 83 24.43 -3.25 0.16
CA GLU A 83 23.77 -2.35 -0.79
C GLU A 83 23.54 -1.01 -0.07
N GLU A 84 24.22 0.06 -0.56
CA GLU A 84 24.00 1.39 -0.03
C GLU A 84 22.57 1.83 -0.31
N ALA A 85 21.84 2.17 0.73
CA ALA A 85 20.47 2.66 0.57
C ALA A 85 20.51 3.97 -0.28
N PRO A 86 19.74 4.03 -1.37
CA PRO A 86 19.73 5.23 -2.20
C PRO A 86 19.23 6.42 -1.36
N THR A 87 19.88 7.56 -1.54
CA THR A 87 19.40 8.81 -0.93
C THR A 87 18.16 9.28 -1.69
N GLU A 88 16.99 9.00 -1.15
CA GLU A 88 15.71 9.40 -1.77
C GLU A 88 15.35 10.83 -1.35
N TRP A 89 15.55 11.77 -2.26
CA TRP A 89 15.19 13.19 -2.08
C TRP A 89 13.67 13.42 -2.19
N CYS A 90 12.99 12.58 -2.95
CA CYS A 90 11.57 12.69 -3.28
C CYS A 90 10.84 11.47 -2.71
N THR A 91 10.35 11.60 -1.48
CA THR A 91 9.55 10.56 -0.84
C THR A 91 8.07 10.70 -1.22
N PRO A 92 7.26 9.61 -1.18
CA PRO A 92 5.82 9.68 -1.43
C PRO A 92 5.13 10.73 -0.56
N LEU A 93 5.41 10.76 0.73
CA LEU A 93 4.83 11.73 1.67
C LEU A 93 5.14 13.17 1.27
N LEU A 94 6.38 13.47 0.87
CA LEU A 94 6.75 14.82 0.42
C LEU A 94 5.98 15.18 -0.86
N CYS A 95 5.85 14.25 -1.81
CA CYS A 95 5.08 14.47 -3.04
C CYS A 95 3.60 14.74 -2.75
N GLU A 96 3.00 13.96 -1.84
CA GLU A 96 1.60 14.15 -1.44
C GLU A 96 1.37 15.50 -0.74
N ILE A 97 2.27 15.91 0.15
CA ILE A 97 2.20 17.23 0.79
C ILE A 97 2.30 18.35 -0.27
N ILE A 98 3.23 18.25 -1.21
CA ILE A 98 3.39 19.24 -2.28
C ILE A 98 2.13 19.27 -3.16
N LEU A 99 1.62 18.10 -3.56
CA LEU A 99 0.41 17.99 -4.35
C LEU A 99 -0.79 18.63 -3.63
N TRP A 100 -0.97 18.30 -2.35
CA TRP A 100 -2.03 18.86 -1.51
C TRP A 100 -1.95 20.39 -1.43
N LEU A 101 -0.75 20.95 -1.22
CA LEU A 101 -0.53 22.40 -1.17
C LEU A 101 -0.85 23.05 -2.52
N VAL A 102 -0.36 22.48 -3.63
CA VAL A 102 -0.62 23.02 -4.98
C VAL A 102 -2.12 23.00 -5.29
N VAL A 103 -2.79 21.88 -5.07
CA VAL A 103 -4.25 21.76 -5.29
C VAL A 103 -5.01 22.73 -4.41
N SER A 104 -4.66 22.85 -3.13
CA SER A 104 -5.31 23.80 -2.20
C SER A 104 -5.16 25.26 -2.65
N ILE A 105 -3.94 25.65 -3.07
CA ILE A 105 -3.68 27.02 -3.57
C ILE A 105 -4.48 27.28 -4.84
N LEU A 106 -4.49 26.33 -5.79
CA LEU A 106 -5.24 26.45 -7.03
C LEU A 106 -6.75 26.54 -6.78
N THR A 107 -7.29 25.74 -5.86
CA THR A 107 -8.72 25.77 -5.48
C THR A 107 -9.10 27.13 -4.88
N VAL A 108 -8.28 27.68 -3.99
CA VAL A 108 -8.51 29.02 -3.43
C VAL A 108 -8.44 30.09 -4.52
N TRP A 109 -7.51 29.97 -5.45
CA TRP A 109 -7.36 30.90 -6.56
C TRP A 109 -8.55 30.83 -7.53
N GLU A 110 -9.03 29.62 -7.90
CA GLU A 110 -10.25 29.42 -8.69
C GLU A 110 -11.47 30.09 -8.04
N SER A 111 -11.66 29.84 -6.74
CA SER A 111 -12.77 30.42 -5.97
C SER A 111 -12.74 31.94 -6.01
N LYS A 112 -11.57 32.55 -5.82
CA LYS A 112 -11.41 34.03 -5.85
C LYS A 112 -11.60 34.63 -7.24
N ARG A 113 -11.21 33.89 -8.29
CA ARG A 113 -11.29 34.35 -9.68
C ARG A 113 -12.58 33.95 -10.39
N HIS A 114 -13.42 33.14 -9.76
CA HIS A 114 -14.65 32.57 -10.35
C HIS A 114 -14.39 31.85 -11.68
N ILE A 115 -13.22 31.23 -11.81
CA ILE A 115 -12.84 30.38 -12.94
C ILE A 115 -12.88 28.92 -12.51
N HIS A 116 -12.88 28.00 -13.47
CA HIS A 116 -12.88 26.57 -13.18
C HIS A 116 -11.80 25.87 -14.01
N LEU A 117 -10.82 25.26 -13.32
CA LEU A 117 -9.70 24.54 -13.92
C LEU A 117 -10.07 23.07 -14.20
N TRP A 118 -11.15 22.85 -14.97
CA TRP A 118 -11.64 21.50 -15.26
C TRP A 118 -10.56 20.53 -15.77
N GLY A 119 -9.52 21.04 -16.44
CA GLY A 119 -8.40 20.23 -16.93
C GLY A 119 -7.56 19.63 -15.80
N LEU A 120 -7.37 20.38 -14.70
CA LEU A 120 -6.69 19.88 -13.50
C LEU A 120 -7.50 18.77 -12.84
N ASP A 121 -8.81 19.00 -12.64
CA ASP A 121 -9.71 17.99 -12.09
C ASP A 121 -9.69 16.71 -12.92
N CYS A 122 -9.83 16.84 -14.25
CA CYS A 122 -9.77 15.69 -15.16
C CYS A 122 -8.44 14.93 -15.03
N LEU A 123 -7.32 15.64 -14.90
CA LEU A 123 -6.00 15.00 -14.74
C LEU A 123 -5.91 14.22 -13.43
N LEU A 124 -6.32 14.84 -12.32
CA LEU A 124 -6.28 14.20 -10.99
C LEU A 124 -7.19 12.96 -10.94
N PHE A 125 -8.42 13.10 -11.42
CA PHE A 125 -9.37 11.98 -11.47
C PHE A 125 -8.98 10.90 -12.48
N LEU A 126 -8.28 11.25 -13.57
CA LEU A 126 -7.70 10.28 -14.49
C LEU A 126 -6.64 9.42 -13.79
N ILE A 127 -5.70 10.06 -13.08
CA ILE A 127 -4.65 9.35 -12.34
C ILE A 127 -5.27 8.46 -11.27
N ALA A 128 -6.18 9.00 -10.45
CA ALA A 128 -6.87 8.25 -9.41
C ALA A 128 -7.68 7.08 -9.99
N GLY A 129 -8.39 7.30 -11.09
CA GLY A 129 -9.18 6.25 -11.72
C GLY A 129 -8.35 5.15 -12.38
N LEU A 130 -7.23 5.48 -13.01
CA LEU A 130 -6.30 4.49 -13.57
C LEU A 130 -5.66 3.66 -12.45
N SER A 131 -5.22 4.29 -11.36
CA SER A 131 -4.73 3.59 -10.18
C SER A 131 -5.81 2.69 -9.58
N GLY A 132 -7.05 3.17 -9.52
CA GLY A 132 -8.21 2.38 -9.12
C GLY A 132 -8.48 1.17 -10.01
N CYS A 133 -8.26 1.29 -11.34
CA CYS A 133 -8.35 0.15 -12.25
C CYS A 133 -7.29 -0.91 -11.94
N VAL A 134 -6.07 -0.51 -11.60
CA VAL A 134 -5.01 -1.44 -11.19
C VAL A 134 -5.40 -2.17 -9.91
N LEU A 135 -5.90 -1.45 -8.89
CA LEU A 135 -6.36 -2.06 -7.65
C LEU A 135 -7.55 -3.00 -7.86
N PHE A 136 -8.48 -2.61 -8.73
CA PHE A 136 -9.60 -3.46 -9.10
C PHE A 136 -9.14 -4.74 -9.80
N PHE A 137 -8.21 -4.63 -10.73
CA PHE A 137 -7.61 -5.78 -11.39
C PHE A 137 -6.95 -6.72 -10.38
N LEU A 138 -6.12 -6.18 -9.48
CA LEU A 138 -5.43 -6.95 -8.45
C LEU A 138 -6.40 -7.64 -7.48
N GLY A 139 -7.47 -6.96 -7.08
CA GLY A 139 -8.40 -7.47 -6.08
C GLY A 139 -9.47 -8.43 -6.62
N PHE A 140 -9.89 -8.28 -7.88
CA PHE A 140 -11.05 -9.02 -8.42
C PHE A 140 -10.74 -9.92 -9.61
N ILE A 141 -9.65 -9.66 -10.33
CA ILE A 141 -9.32 -10.39 -11.56
C ILE A 141 -8.09 -11.28 -11.33
N SER A 142 -7.09 -10.77 -10.60
CA SER A 142 -5.89 -11.56 -10.30
C SER A 142 -6.15 -12.53 -9.12
N GLU A 143 -5.47 -13.68 -9.17
CA GLU A 143 -5.57 -14.70 -8.12
C GLU A 143 -4.65 -14.43 -6.91
N HIS A 144 -4.44 -13.15 -6.55
CA HIS A 144 -3.57 -12.78 -5.43
C HIS A 144 -4.38 -12.65 -4.14
N PRO A 145 -4.29 -13.61 -3.20
CA PRO A 145 -5.13 -13.62 -2.00
C PRO A 145 -4.85 -12.44 -1.04
N CYS A 146 -3.70 -11.78 -1.19
CA CYS A 146 -3.29 -10.69 -0.31
C CYS A 146 -3.77 -9.30 -0.77
N THR A 147 -4.44 -9.19 -1.91
CA THR A 147 -4.85 -7.90 -2.49
C THR A 147 -6.32 -7.55 -2.20
N TRP A 148 -7.12 -8.49 -1.70
CA TRP A 148 -8.53 -8.28 -1.37
C TRP A 148 -8.90 -8.88 0.00
N PRO A 149 -9.71 -8.18 0.82
CA PRO A 149 -10.25 -6.82 0.64
C PRO A 149 -9.19 -5.73 0.83
N ASN A 150 -9.25 -4.71 -0.05
CA ASN A 150 -8.39 -3.53 0.02
C ASN A 150 -9.25 -2.27 0.22
N TRP A 151 -9.15 -1.68 1.41
CA TRP A 151 -9.96 -0.52 1.81
C TRP A 151 -9.53 0.77 1.12
N THR A 152 -8.36 0.81 0.49
CA THR A 152 -7.93 1.92 -0.36
C THR A 152 -8.90 2.14 -1.52
N MET A 153 -9.62 1.10 -1.95
CA MET A 153 -10.63 1.19 -3.00
C MET A 153 -11.86 2.03 -2.62
N LEU A 154 -12.04 2.44 -1.38
CA LEU A 154 -13.12 3.37 -1.00
C LEU A 154 -12.95 4.75 -1.65
N TRP A 155 -11.72 5.16 -1.91
CA TRP A 155 -11.42 6.44 -2.53
C TRP A 155 -10.67 6.29 -3.86
N LEU A 156 -9.94 5.21 -4.06
CA LEU A 156 -9.16 4.94 -5.27
C LEU A 156 -9.81 3.78 -6.04
N HIS A 157 -10.83 4.10 -6.83
CA HIS A 157 -11.62 3.11 -7.58
C HIS A 157 -11.82 3.53 -9.05
N PRO A 158 -12.11 2.58 -9.95
CA PRO A 158 -12.25 2.85 -11.40
C PRO A 158 -13.31 3.90 -11.74
N LEU A 159 -14.35 4.04 -10.90
CA LEU A 159 -15.44 5.00 -11.15
C LEU A 159 -14.98 6.46 -11.09
N GLN A 160 -13.76 6.74 -10.56
CA GLN A 160 -13.17 8.09 -10.64
C GLN A 160 -13.04 8.59 -12.09
N LEU A 161 -12.92 7.70 -13.07
CA LEU A 161 -12.91 8.03 -14.49
C LEU A 161 -14.23 8.67 -14.99
N LEU A 162 -15.35 8.44 -14.29
CA LEU A 162 -16.65 9.04 -14.64
C LEU A 162 -16.67 10.56 -14.47
N VAL A 163 -15.77 11.13 -13.68
CA VAL A 163 -15.65 12.58 -13.52
C VAL A 163 -15.34 13.25 -14.85
N ILE A 164 -14.54 12.60 -15.70
CA ILE A 164 -14.14 13.15 -17.00
C ILE A 164 -15.35 13.43 -17.90
N PRO A 165 -16.21 12.45 -18.26
CA PRO A 165 -17.40 12.73 -19.05
C PRO A 165 -18.40 13.65 -18.33
N PHE A 166 -18.51 13.61 -17.00
CA PHE A 166 -19.38 14.50 -16.24
C PHE A 166 -18.91 15.95 -16.32
N SER A 167 -17.62 16.20 -16.40
CA SER A 167 -17.05 17.55 -16.54
C SER A 167 -17.23 18.12 -17.96
N ILE A 168 -17.18 17.27 -18.98
CA ILE A 168 -17.26 17.68 -20.40
C ILE A 168 -18.72 17.83 -20.87
N VAL A 169 -19.59 16.90 -20.46
CA VAL A 169 -20.96 16.82 -20.98
C VAL A 169 -21.91 17.66 -20.13
N LYS A 170 -22.37 18.80 -20.66
CA LYS A 170 -23.27 19.73 -19.94
C LYS A 170 -24.53 19.07 -19.37
N LYS A 171 -25.12 18.08 -20.08
CA LYS A 171 -26.31 17.34 -19.61
C LYS A 171 -26.00 16.42 -18.40
N ALA A 172 -24.77 16.04 -18.20
CA ALA A 172 -24.34 15.15 -17.12
C ALA A 172 -23.94 15.89 -15.83
N ARG A 173 -24.01 17.21 -15.79
CA ARG A 173 -23.59 18.02 -14.62
C ARG A 173 -24.30 17.64 -13.32
N ILE A 174 -25.60 17.33 -13.40
CA ILE A 174 -26.36 16.91 -12.22
C ILE A 174 -25.85 15.57 -11.71
N ALA A 175 -25.58 14.61 -12.60
CA ALA A 175 -24.99 13.32 -12.23
C ALA A 175 -23.59 13.50 -11.62
N GLY A 176 -22.78 14.40 -12.20
CA GLY A 176 -21.48 14.78 -11.64
C GLY A 176 -21.57 15.34 -10.23
N TYR A 177 -22.53 16.22 -9.97
CA TYR A 177 -22.75 16.75 -8.61
C TYR A 177 -23.07 15.64 -7.60
N TYR A 178 -23.99 14.75 -7.90
CA TYR A 178 -24.30 13.61 -7.02
C TYR A 178 -23.12 12.67 -6.87
N TYR A 179 -22.37 12.44 -7.94
CA TYR A 179 -21.16 11.62 -7.89
C TYR A 179 -20.12 12.20 -6.91
N HIS A 180 -19.82 13.50 -7.02
CA HIS A 180 -18.87 14.14 -6.10
C HIS A 180 -19.36 14.13 -4.65
N PHE A 181 -20.68 14.30 -4.44
CA PHE A 181 -21.27 14.23 -3.11
C PHE A 181 -21.11 12.82 -2.50
N ILE A 182 -21.39 11.78 -3.27
CA ILE A 182 -21.23 10.38 -2.81
C ILE A 182 -19.76 10.07 -2.55
N ASN A 183 -18.87 10.51 -3.44
CA ASN A 183 -17.42 10.31 -3.29
C ASN A 183 -16.89 11.02 -2.02
N PHE A 184 -17.32 12.25 -1.78
CA PHE A 184 -17.01 12.99 -0.55
C PHE A 184 -17.53 12.26 0.68
N ALA A 185 -18.77 11.78 0.66
CA ALA A 185 -19.34 11.01 1.76
C ALA A 185 -18.55 9.71 2.03
N ALA A 186 -18.09 9.01 0.98
CA ALA A 186 -17.26 7.82 1.10
C ALA A 186 -15.91 8.12 1.74
N ILE A 187 -15.25 9.22 1.34
CA ILE A 187 -14.00 9.69 1.95
C ILE A 187 -14.21 10.05 3.43
N MET A 188 -15.29 10.78 3.76
CA MET A 188 -15.62 11.12 5.13
C MET A 188 -15.87 9.86 5.98
N LEU A 189 -16.61 8.89 5.44
CA LEU A 189 -16.83 7.61 6.11
C LEU A 189 -15.52 6.88 6.36
N MET A 190 -14.63 6.84 5.38
CA MET A 190 -13.30 6.24 5.51
C MET A 190 -12.49 6.94 6.62
N LEU A 191 -12.45 8.27 6.64
CA LEU A 191 -11.72 9.04 7.66
C LEU A 191 -12.26 8.78 9.07
N VAL A 192 -13.57 8.74 9.24
CA VAL A 192 -14.21 8.44 10.55
C VAL A 192 -13.94 6.98 10.95
N SER A 193 -13.96 6.06 9.99
CA SER A 193 -13.75 4.64 10.23
C SER A 193 -12.27 4.24 10.27
N TRP A 194 -11.35 5.13 9.97
CA TRP A 194 -9.92 4.86 9.81
C TRP A 194 -9.32 4.00 10.93
N TYR A 195 -9.66 4.34 12.15
CA TYR A 195 -9.15 3.63 13.33
C TYR A 195 -9.72 2.19 13.47
N PHE A 196 -10.87 1.93 12.88
CA PHE A 196 -11.57 0.65 12.96
C PHE A 196 -11.31 -0.25 11.75
N LEU A 197 -10.68 0.28 10.69
CA LEU A 197 -10.39 -0.50 9.51
C LEU A 197 -9.27 -1.52 9.82
N PRO A 198 -9.44 -2.78 9.40
CA PRO A 198 -8.47 -3.83 9.66
C PRO A 198 -7.28 -3.79 8.68
N GLN A 199 -6.93 -2.62 8.16
CA GLN A 199 -5.84 -2.41 7.21
C GLN A 199 -4.96 -1.26 7.70
N HIS A 200 -3.65 -1.51 7.76
CA HIS A 200 -2.67 -0.45 7.99
C HIS A 200 -2.40 0.28 6.68
N PHE A 201 -2.46 1.60 6.75
CA PHE A 201 -2.24 2.46 5.60
C PHE A 201 -0.87 3.14 5.69
N ASN A 202 -0.29 3.43 4.53
CA ASN A 202 0.93 4.23 4.47
C ASN A 202 0.66 5.66 4.95
N THR A 203 1.63 6.25 5.63
CA THR A 203 1.51 7.63 6.15
C THR A 203 1.32 8.68 5.05
N ALA A 204 1.69 8.38 3.81
CA ALA A 204 1.46 9.25 2.67
C ALA A 204 -0.01 9.29 2.21
N PHE A 205 -0.92 8.43 2.75
CA PHE A 205 -2.36 8.48 2.43
C PHE A 205 -3.16 9.42 3.34
N ILE A 206 -2.53 10.02 4.35
CA ILE A 206 -3.13 10.93 5.33
C ILE A 206 -2.89 12.38 4.93
#